data_a12bdae803574a71c97d2ad019d8a290
#
_entry.id   a12bdae803574a71c97d2ad019d8a290
#
_cell.length_a   1.000
_cell.length_b   1.000
_cell.length_c   1.000
_cell.angle_alpha   90.00
_cell.angle_beta   90.00
_cell.angle_gamma   90.00
#
_symmetry.space_group_name_H-M   'P 1'
#
loop_
_entity.id
_entity.type
_entity.pdbx_description
1 polymer ?
#
loop_
_entity_poly.entity_id
_entity_poly.type
_entity_poly.pdbx_seq_one_letter_code
_entity_poly.pdbx_strand_id
1 'polypeptide(L)'
;MDYSQFGAMVPELIILGLFLVVFLLDTFSSDTSKKTWLTPVTTILFGLATVAIWIIPSSAAEAFGGMYVDTTACKAMKAILNIGVFIVLLQSASWTESDQVAIRKGEFYELMLVTLFGMYLMISARHFLLFVIGLESASLPLAAMVAFNKRHYAVSYTHLRAHETSLHL
;
A
#
# COMPACT_ATOMS: atom_id res chain seq x y z
N MET A 1 20.67 -22.30 6.31
CA MET A 1 19.85 -21.38 5.50
C MET A 1 20.75 -20.20 5.14
N ASP A 2 20.90 -19.93 3.87
CA ASP A 2 21.75 -18.83 3.42
C ASP A 2 20.92 -17.55 3.38
N TYR A 3 21.10 -16.70 4.40
CA TYR A 3 20.38 -15.43 4.53
C TYR A 3 20.88 -14.37 3.53
N SER A 4 21.96 -14.62 2.79
CA SER A 4 22.50 -13.70 1.79
C SER A 4 21.51 -13.41 0.66
N GLN A 5 20.58 -14.35 0.39
CA GLN A 5 19.55 -14.21 -0.62
C GLN A 5 18.56 -13.06 -0.33
N PHE A 6 18.34 -12.75 0.94
CA PHE A 6 17.50 -11.60 1.32
C PHE A 6 18.15 -10.26 1.00
N GLY A 7 19.47 -10.22 0.80
CA GLY A 7 20.16 -9.03 0.32
C GLY A 7 19.72 -8.56 -1.06
N ALA A 8 19.21 -9.46 -1.90
CA ALA A 8 18.64 -9.11 -3.20
C ALA A 8 17.26 -8.46 -3.06
N MET A 9 16.53 -8.71 -1.96
CA MET A 9 15.18 -8.22 -1.70
C MET A 9 15.15 -6.94 -0.84
N VAL A 10 16.24 -6.20 -0.76
CA VAL A 10 16.30 -4.99 0.08
C VAL A 10 15.18 -4.00 -0.23
N PRO A 11 14.81 -3.71 -1.50
CA PRO A 11 13.69 -2.82 -1.79
C PRO A 11 12.35 -3.30 -1.22
N GLU A 12 12.06 -4.59 -1.33
CA GLU A 12 10.86 -5.22 -0.78
C GLU A 12 10.86 -5.16 0.75
N LEU A 13 12.01 -5.42 1.37
CA LEU A 13 12.15 -5.37 2.84
C LEU A 13 11.98 -3.94 3.37
N ILE A 14 12.43 -2.92 2.63
CA ILE A 14 12.21 -1.51 3.00
C ILE A 14 10.71 -1.18 2.99
N ILE A 15 9.97 -1.57 1.95
CA ILE A 15 8.52 -1.34 1.86
C ILE A 15 7.77 -2.12 2.94
N LEU A 16 8.15 -3.38 3.19
CA LEU A 16 7.57 -4.18 4.27
C LEU A 16 7.87 -3.58 5.65
N GLY A 17 9.09 -3.08 5.86
CA GLY A 17 9.46 -2.37 7.09
C GLY A 17 8.65 -1.09 7.28
N LEU A 18 8.46 -0.32 6.21
CA LEU A 18 7.60 0.86 6.23
C LEU A 18 6.14 0.52 6.56
N PHE A 19 5.60 -0.56 5.97
CA PHE A 19 4.27 -1.07 6.31
C PHE A 19 4.17 -1.39 7.81
N LEU A 20 5.14 -2.13 8.37
CA LEU A 20 5.15 -2.46 9.80
C LEU A 20 5.22 -1.21 10.69
N VAL A 21 6.02 -0.21 10.32
CA VAL A 21 6.11 1.06 11.06
C VAL A 21 4.76 1.79 11.04
N VAL A 22 4.13 1.93 9.87
CA VAL A 22 2.82 2.59 9.75
C VAL A 22 1.75 1.83 10.54
N PHE A 23 1.73 0.50 10.43
CA PHE A 23 0.82 -0.37 11.17
C PHE A 23 0.98 -0.21 12.70
N LEU A 24 2.21 -0.21 13.21
CA LEU A 24 2.46 0.00 14.63
C LEU A 24 2.05 1.40 15.07
N LEU A 25 2.39 2.43 14.30
CA LEU A 25 2.00 3.81 14.58
C LEU A 25 0.48 3.97 14.61
N ASP A 26 -0.24 3.33 13.68
CA ASP A 26 -1.69 3.37 13.66
C ASP A 26 -2.31 2.62 14.84
N THR A 27 -1.84 1.41 15.12
CA THR A 27 -2.36 0.53 16.19
C THR A 27 -2.10 1.09 17.58
N PHE A 28 -0.88 1.59 17.84
CA PHE A 28 -0.51 2.12 19.16
C PHE A 28 -0.91 3.58 19.39
N SER A 29 -1.39 4.26 18.37
CA SER A 29 -1.98 5.57 18.52
C SER A 29 -3.37 5.45 19.12
N SER A 30 -3.49 5.55 20.43
CA SER A 30 -4.74 5.38 21.21
C SER A 30 -5.73 6.54 21.04
N ASP A 31 -5.45 7.50 20.17
CA ASP A 31 -6.29 8.67 19.97
C ASP A 31 -7.46 8.32 19.02
N THR A 32 -8.67 8.37 19.55
CA THR A 32 -9.92 8.33 18.76
C THR A 32 -10.11 9.61 17.93
N SER A 33 -9.23 10.59 18.06
CA SER A 33 -9.19 11.80 17.27
C SER A 33 -8.59 11.53 15.88
N LYS A 34 -8.97 12.37 14.93
CA LYS A 34 -8.40 12.37 13.57
C LYS A 34 -6.87 12.41 13.68
N LYS A 35 -6.19 11.31 13.40
CA LYS A 35 -4.72 11.18 13.44
C LYS A 35 -4.08 12.04 12.34
N THR A 36 -4.24 13.38 12.41
CA THR A 36 -3.80 14.32 11.36
C THR A 36 -2.30 14.26 11.11
N TRP A 37 -1.52 13.86 12.10
CA TRP A 37 -0.08 13.68 12.00
C TRP A 37 0.32 12.44 11.18
N LEU A 38 -0.56 11.43 11.03
CA LEU A 38 -0.22 10.18 10.35
C LEU A 38 0.01 10.39 8.84
N THR A 39 -0.78 11.24 8.20
CA THR A 39 -0.65 11.59 6.78
C THR A 39 0.73 12.17 6.43
N PRO A 40 1.21 13.26 7.08
CA PRO A 40 2.52 13.79 6.77
C PRO A 40 3.65 12.84 7.17
N VAL A 41 3.53 12.11 8.27
CA VAL A 41 4.55 11.15 8.70
C VAL A 41 4.67 10.01 7.68
N THR A 42 3.57 9.42 7.25
CA THR A 42 3.59 8.35 6.24
C THR A 42 4.18 8.84 4.91
N THR A 43 3.80 10.04 4.47
CA THR A 43 4.31 10.63 3.22
C THR A 43 5.82 10.88 3.28
N ILE A 44 6.32 11.44 4.40
CA ILE A 44 7.75 11.68 4.59
C ILE A 44 8.53 10.37 4.66
N LEU A 45 8.05 9.40 5.44
CA LEU A 45 8.70 8.08 5.56
C LEU A 45 8.73 7.35 4.21
N PHE A 46 7.65 7.44 3.44
CA PHE A 46 7.61 6.88 2.09
C PHE A 46 8.58 7.57 1.14
N GLY A 47 8.69 8.89 1.19
CA GLY A 47 9.69 9.65 0.45
C GLY A 47 11.12 9.23 0.78
N LEU A 48 11.44 9.10 2.08
CA LEU A 48 12.75 8.62 2.54
C LEU A 48 13.03 7.18 2.08
N ALA A 49 12.05 6.29 2.17
CA ALA A 49 12.15 4.91 1.69
C ALA A 49 12.42 4.86 0.18
N THR A 50 11.74 5.70 -0.60
CA THR A 50 11.94 5.82 -2.06
C THR A 50 13.37 6.27 -2.38
N VAL A 51 13.87 7.28 -1.69
CA VAL A 51 15.26 7.76 -1.85
C VAL A 51 16.27 6.67 -1.45
N ALA A 52 16.03 5.95 -0.34
CA ALA A 52 16.87 4.85 0.10
C ALA A 52 16.96 3.74 -0.97
N ILE A 53 15.81 3.32 -1.52
CA ILE A 53 15.76 2.32 -2.60
C ILE A 53 16.53 2.79 -3.85
N TRP A 54 16.48 4.08 -4.13
CA TRP A 54 17.19 4.66 -5.29
C TRP A 54 18.71 4.64 -5.13
N ILE A 55 19.20 4.90 -3.93
CA ILE A 55 20.64 4.95 -3.61
C ILE A 55 21.25 3.54 -3.58
N ILE A 56 20.51 2.53 -3.09
CA ILE A 56 20.99 1.15 -3.00
C ILE A 56 21.21 0.60 -4.43
N PRO A 57 22.41 0.15 -4.79
CA PRO A 57 22.66 -0.42 -6.10
C PRO A 57 21.87 -1.72 -6.28
N SER A 58 21.42 -2.01 -7.51
CA SER A 58 20.88 -3.33 -7.85
C SER A 58 22.00 -4.37 -7.69
N SER A 59 21.67 -5.45 -7.01
CA SER A 59 22.66 -6.51 -6.76
C SER A 59 22.96 -7.35 -7.99
N ALA A 60 22.15 -7.24 -9.05
CA ALA A 60 22.13 -8.10 -10.23
C ALA A 60 22.09 -9.59 -9.85
N ALA A 61 21.52 -9.89 -8.66
CA ALA A 61 21.53 -11.22 -8.06
C ALA A 61 20.23 -11.96 -8.34
N GLU A 62 20.35 -13.26 -8.44
CA GLU A 62 19.23 -14.19 -8.41
C GLU A 62 19.09 -14.75 -6.98
N ALA A 63 17.85 -14.87 -6.53
CA ALA A 63 17.54 -15.42 -5.21
C ALA A 63 16.49 -16.54 -5.31
N PHE A 64 16.42 -17.35 -4.27
CA PHE A 64 15.43 -18.43 -4.15
C PHE A 64 15.45 -19.40 -5.32
N GLY A 65 16.64 -19.86 -5.71
CA GLY A 65 16.79 -20.81 -6.83
C GLY A 65 16.42 -20.23 -8.20
N GLY A 66 16.61 -18.92 -8.39
CA GLY A 66 16.29 -18.22 -9.64
C GLY A 66 14.83 -17.79 -9.79
N MET A 67 14.01 -17.93 -8.75
CA MET A 67 12.61 -17.47 -8.79
C MET A 67 12.48 -15.95 -8.70
N TYR A 68 13.45 -15.28 -8.08
CA TYR A 68 13.51 -13.84 -7.89
C TYR A 68 14.77 -13.28 -8.55
N VAL A 69 14.63 -12.11 -9.17
CA VAL A 69 15.76 -11.40 -9.79
C VAL A 69 15.73 -9.92 -9.44
N ASP A 70 16.90 -9.36 -9.13
CA ASP A 70 17.12 -7.92 -8.97
C ASP A 70 18.01 -7.41 -10.11
N THR A 71 17.41 -6.68 -11.05
CA THR A 71 18.12 -6.07 -12.17
C THR A 71 17.94 -4.56 -12.17
N THR A 72 18.78 -3.85 -12.92
CA THR A 72 18.62 -2.40 -13.13
C THR A 72 17.25 -2.04 -13.73
N ALA A 73 16.71 -2.91 -14.60
CA ALA A 73 15.37 -2.73 -15.17
C ALA A 73 14.28 -2.87 -14.09
N CYS A 74 14.39 -3.90 -13.21
CA CYS A 74 13.47 -4.05 -12.07
C CYS A 74 13.51 -2.81 -11.17
N LYS A 75 14.71 -2.31 -10.86
CA LYS A 75 14.90 -1.11 -10.07
C LYS A 75 14.24 0.12 -10.71
N ALA A 76 14.42 0.32 -12.01
CA ALA A 76 13.80 1.42 -12.74
C ALA A 76 12.26 1.34 -12.69
N MET A 77 11.68 0.15 -12.88
CA MET A 77 10.24 -0.07 -12.78
C MET A 77 9.71 0.21 -11.37
N LYS A 78 10.40 -0.26 -10.33
CA LYS A 78 10.06 0.03 -8.93
C LYS A 78 10.12 1.53 -8.63
N ALA A 79 11.11 2.24 -9.18
CA ALA A 79 11.21 3.69 -9.03
C ALA A 79 10.02 4.43 -9.67
N ILE A 80 9.57 4.03 -10.86
CA ILE A 80 8.39 4.59 -11.51
C ILE A 80 7.14 4.35 -10.66
N LEU A 81 6.96 3.14 -10.11
CA LEU A 81 5.85 2.84 -9.20
C LEU A 81 5.88 3.72 -7.95
N ASN A 82 7.06 3.92 -7.36
CA ASN A 82 7.19 4.78 -6.18
C ASN A 82 6.78 6.22 -6.46
N ILE A 83 7.16 6.76 -7.61
CA ILE A 83 6.73 8.10 -8.03
C ILE A 83 5.20 8.14 -8.15
N GLY A 84 4.60 7.12 -8.77
CA GLY A 84 3.13 7.00 -8.87
C GLY A 84 2.45 6.96 -7.51
N VAL A 85 2.92 6.11 -6.61
CA VAL A 85 2.38 6.00 -5.23
C VAL A 85 2.59 7.30 -4.46
N PHE A 86 3.74 7.97 -4.61
CA PHE A 86 3.99 9.25 -3.95
C PHE A 86 3.01 10.34 -4.41
N ILE A 87 2.71 10.40 -5.71
CA ILE A 87 1.69 11.31 -6.24
C ILE A 87 0.31 10.98 -5.65
N VAL A 88 -0.05 9.69 -5.57
CA VAL A 88 -1.32 9.26 -4.95
C VAL A 88 -1.38 9.65 -3.47
N LEU A 89 -0.31 9.48 -2.72
CA LEU A 89 -0.23 9.92 -1.31
C LEU A 89 -0.48 11.42 -1.17
N LEU A 90 0.13 12.24 -2.02
CA LEU A 90 -0.09 13.68 -2.01
C LEU A 90 -1.53 14.06 -2.38
N GLN A 91 -2.10 13.42 -3.39
CA GLN A 91 -3.47 13.69 -3.83
C GLN A 91 -4.52 13.21 -2.82
N SER A 92 -4.27 12.08 -2.16
CA SER A 92 -5.19 11.52 -1.17
C SER A 92 -5.18 12.26 0.17
N ALA A 93 -4.21 13.13 0.41
CA ALA A 93 -4.02 13.80 1.70
C ALA A 93 -5.28 14.55 2.17
N SER A 94 -5.91 15.37 1.30
CA SER A 94 -7.13 16.10 1.64
C SER A 94 -8.34 15.18 1.84
N TRP A 95 -8.44 14.10 1.06
CA TRP A 95 -9.52 13.13 1.17
C TRP A 95 -9.42 12.31 2.45
N THR A 96 -8.22 11.90 2.85
CA THR A 96 -7.98 11.14 4.09
C THR A 96 -8.21 11.97 5.35
N GLU A 97 -8.22 13.30 5.25
CA GLU A 97 -8.58 14.21 6.36
C GLU A 97 -10.09 14.42 6.50
N SER A 98 -10.90 13.95 5.54
CA SER A 98 -12.37 14.05 5.64
C SER A 98 -12.89 13.24 6.83
N ASP A 99 -13.97 13.72 7.47
CA ASP A 99 -14.54 13.12 8.68
C ASP A 99 -14.88 11.64 8.55
N GLN A 100 -15.17 11.20 7.34
CA GLN A 100 -15.58 9.83 7.05
C GLN A 100 -14.42 8.84 6.96
N VAL A 101 -13.25 9.32 6.55
CA VAL A 101 -12.07 8.48 6.28
C VAL A 101 -11.00 8.66 7.35
N ALA A 102 -10.99 9.83 8.03
CA ALA A 102 -9.93 10.22 8.95
C ALA A 102 -9.65 9.20 10.06
N ILE A 103 -10.68 8.49 10.54
CA ILE A 103 -10.55 7.46 11.58
C ILE A 103 -9.84 6.21 11.05
N ARG A 104 -10.00 5.90 9.76
CA ARG A 104 -9.49 4.69 9.11
C ARG A 104 -8.35 4.94 8.12
N LYS A 105 -7.76 6.13 8.15
CA LYS A 105 -6.71 6.49 7.19
C LYS A 105 -5.45 5.61 7.29
N GLY A 106 -5.14 5.08 8.47
CA GLY A 106 -4.06 4.13 8.66
C GLY A 106 -4.26 2.87 7.81
N GLU A 107 -5.44 2.27 7.87
CA GLU A 107 -5.80 1.11 7.04
C GLU A 107 -5.63 1.41 5.54
N PHE A 108 -5.97 2.62 5.09
CA PHE A 108 -5.77 3.03 3.70
C PHE A 108 -4.28 3.02 3.30
N TYR A 109 -3.41 3.59 4.13
CA TYR A 109 -1.97 3.59 3.88
C TYR A 109 -1.36 2.20 3.94
N GLU A 110 -1.80 1.37 4.87
CA GLU A 110 -1.38 -0.03 4.99
C GLU A 110 -1.75 -0.84 3.74
N LEU A 111 -2.99 -0.73 3.27
CA LEU A 111 -3.44 -1.41 2.05
C LEU A 111 -2.65 -0.94 0.82
N MET A 112 -2.33 0.36 0.73
CA MET A 112 -1.52 0.90 -0.36
C MET A 112 -0.09 0.33 -0.33
N LEU A 113 0.54 0.25 0.83
CA LEU A 113 1.90 -0.29 0.98
C LEU A 113 1.95 -1.79 0.67
N VAL A 114 0.95 -2.58 1.09
CA VAL A 114 0.87 -4.01 0.74
C VAL A 114 0.64 -4.20 -0.75
N THR A 115 -0.18 -3.36 -1.38
CA THR A 115 -0.36 -3.36 -2.84
C THR A 115 0.97 -3.10 -3.55
N LEU A 116 1.72 -2.10 -3.11
CA LEU A 116 3.04 -1.77 -3.67
C LEU A 116 4.04 -2.91 -3.48
N PHE A 117 4.06 -3.54 -2.31
CA PHE A 117 4.89 -4.72 -2.04
C PHE A 117 4.58 -5.85 -3.02
N GLY A 118 3.29 -6.15 -3.25
CA GLY A 118 2.87 -7.16 -4.24
C GLY A 118 3.33 -6.81 -5.66
N MET A 119 3.22 -5.54 -6.07
CA MET A 119 3.73 -5.08 -7.36
C MET A 119 5.25 -5.24 -7.48
N TYR A 120 6.02 -5.01 -6.42
CA TYR A 120 7.46 -5.24 -6.39
C TYR A 120 7.80 -6.71 -6.62
N LEU A 121 7.09 -7.62 -5.95
CA LEU A 121 7.27 -9.07 -6.16
C LEU A 121 7.01 -9.46 -7.61
N MET A 122 5.94 -8.92 -8.24
CA MET A 122 5.65 -9.20 -9.65
C MET A 122 6.76 -8.73 -10.58
N ILE A 123 7.33 -7.55 -10.35
CA ILE A 123 8.42 -6.98 -11.18
C ILE A 123 9.67 -7.86 -11.10
N SER A 124 9.97 -8.41 -9.94
CA SER A 124 11.16 -9.22 -9.68
C SER A 124 10.93 -10.72 -9.89
N ALA A 125 9.70 -11.14 -10.22
CA ALA A 125 9.35 -12.53 -10.40
C ALA A 125 9.94 -13.11 -11.70
N ARG A 126 10.68 -14.20 -11.58
CA ARG A 126 11.13 -15.04 -12.71
C ARG A 126 10.41 -16.39 -12.78
N HIS A 127 9.64 -16.70 -11.76
CA HIS A 127 8.87 -17.93 -11.68
C HIS A 127 7.38 -17.60 -11.51
N PHE A 128 6.52 -18.37 -12.19
CA PHE A 128 5.08 -18.16 -12.17
C PHE A 128 4.49 -18.12 -10.75
N LEU A 129 4.98 -18.98 -9.86
CA LEU A 129 4.51 -19.00 -8.47
C LEU A 129 4.75 -17.67 -7.76
N LEU A 130 5.95 -17.08 -7.88
CA LEU A 130 6.25 -15.79 -7.25
C LEU A 130 5.44 -14.66 -7.88
N PHE A 131 5.21 -14.72 -9.20
CA PHE A 131 4.35 -13.76 -9.89
C PHE A 131 2.90 -13.82 -9.37
N VAL A 132 2.33 -15.02 -9.20
CA VAL A 132 0.98 -15.20 -8.65
C VAL A 132 0.89 -14.70 -7.21
N ILE A 133 1.87 -15.00 -6.36
CA ILE A 133 1.93 -14.48 -4.98
C ILE A 133 1.94 -12.95 -5.00
N GLY A 134 2.74 -12.33 -5.85
CA GLY A 134 2.79 -10.87 -6.01
C GLY A 134 1.46 -10.31 -6.51
N LEU A 135 0.81 -10.96 -7.47
CA LEU A 135 -0.47 -10.57 -8.03
C LEU A 135 -1.57 -10.57 -6.96
N GLU A 136 -1.68 -11.65 -6.18
CA GLU A 136 -2.66 -11.74 -5.09
C GLU A 136 -2.37 -10.72 -3.98
N SER A 137 -1.10 -10.54 -3.63
CA SER A 137 -0.67 -9.55 -2.64
C SER A 137 -0.97 -8.11 -3.07
N ALA A 138 -1.05 -7.83 -4.37
CA ALA A 138 -1.42 -6.53 -4.90
C ALA A 138 -2.94 -6.38 -5.09
N SER A 139 -3.61 -7.38 -5.63
CA SER A 139 -5.01 -7.30 -6.05
C SER A 139 -6.00 -7.28 -4.88
N LEU A 140 -5.76 -8.08 -3.84
CA LEU A 140 -6.66 -8.15 -2.69
C LEU A 140 -6.72 -6.83 -1.90
N PRO A 141 -5.58 -6.19 -1.52
CA PRO A 141 -5.62 -4.89 -0.88
C PRO A 141 -6.21 -3.80 -1.77
N LEU A 142 -5.91 -3.82 -3.08
CA LEU A 142 -6.48 -2.88 -4.04
C LEU A 142 -8.01 -3.01 -4.11
N ALA A 143 -8.55 -4.22 -4.16
CA ALA A 143 -9.99 -4.47 -4.09
C ALA A 143 -10.60 -3.96 -2.78
N ALA A 144 -9.91 -4.15 -1.65
CA ALA A 144 -10.32 -3.61 -0.36
C ALA A 144 -10.35 -2.08 -0.35
N MET A 145 -9.34 -1.42 -0.98
CA MET A 145 -9.31 0.04 -1.14
C MET A 145 -10.48 0.56 -1.98
N VAL A 146 -10.85 -0.11 -3.06
CA VAL A 146 -12.02 0.25 -3.88
C VAL A 146 -13.31 0.11 -3.08
N ALA A 147 -13.39 -0.86 -2.18
CA ALA A 147 -14.54 -1.08 -1.31
C ALA A 147 -14.56 -0.17 -0.07
N PHE A 148 -13.48 0.58 0.18
CA PHE A 148 -13.27 1.35 1.41
C PHE A 148 -14.39 2.35 1.72
N ASN A 149 -14.99 2.95 0.70
CA ASN A 149 -16.02 4.00 0.83
C ASN A 149 -17.45 3.51 0.52
N LYS A 150 -17.67 2.23 0.22
CA LYS A 150 -18.99 1.73 -0.22
C LYS A 150 -20.09 1.73 0.86
N ARG A 151 -19.76 1.87 2.14
CA ARG A 151 -20.75 1.89 3.23
C ARG A 151 -21.74 3.05 3.15
N HIS A 152 -21.38 4.17 2.49
CA HIS A 152 -22.29 5.32 2.34
C HIS A 152 -23.41 5.12 1.31
N TYR A 153 -23.17 4.33 0.26
CA TYR A 153 -24.21 4.10 -0.76
C TYR A 153 -25.35 3.22 -0.22
N ALA A 154 -25.06 2.24 0.64
CA ALA A 154 -26.09 1.37 1.21
C ALA A 154 -27.06 2.10 2.14
N VAL A 155 -26.57 3.08 2.91
CA VAL A 155 -27.41 3.89 3.84
C VAL A 155 -28.29 4.87 3.06
N SER A 156 -27.82 5.43 1.96
CA SER A 156 -28.61 6.37 1.13
C SER A 156 -29.79 5.69 0.46
N TYR A 157 -29.65 4.44 0.00
CA TYR A 157 -30.76 3.69 -0.61
C TYR A 157 -31.84 3.28 0.40
N THR A 158 -31.50 3.01 1.66
CA THR A 158 -32.49 2.70 2.69
C THR A 158 -33.32 3.92 3.08
N HIS A 159 -32.75 5.11 3.11
CA HIS A 159 -33.49 6.34 3.38
C HIS A 159 -34.43 6.74 2.22
N LEU A 160 -34.01 6.56 0.96
CA LEU A 160 -34.86 6.83 -0.20
C LEU A 160 -36.05 5.87 -0.25
N ARG A 161 -35.84 4.58 0.05
CA ARG A 161 -36.91 3.58 0.07
C ARG A 161 -37.90 3.77 1.21
N ALA A 162 -37.46 4.31 2.36
CA ALA A 162 -38.36 4.66 3.47
C ALA A 162 -39.25 5.87 3.13
N HIS A 163 -38.77 6.80 2.32
CA HIS A 163 -39.56 7.96 1.85
C HIS A 163 -40.60 7.57 0.80
N GLU A 164 -40.30 6.61 -0.08
CA GLU A 164 -41.27 6.15 -1.09
C GLU A 164 -42.44 5.37 -0.48
N THR A 165 -42.20 4.60 0.60
CA THR A 165 -43.28 3.86 1.28
C THR A 165 -44.19 4.74 2.15
N SER A 166 -43.78 5.95 2.51
CA SER A 166 -44.61 6.88 3.28
C SER A 166 -45.54 7.76 2.41
N LEU A 167 -45.36 7.72 1.08
CA LEU A 167 -46.22 8.48 0.13
C LEU A 167 -47.40 7.70 -0.45
N HIS A 168 -47.51 6.39 -0.07
CA HIS A 168 -48.58 5.49 -0.53
C HIS A 168 -49.57 5.08 0.60
N LEU A 169 -49.67 5.88 1.66
CA LEU A 169 -50.71 5.85 2.66
C LEU A 169 -51.41 7.22 2.68
#